data_0f3e86966e39b5441473778609bbab76
#
_entry.id   0f3e86966e39b5441473778609bbab76
#
_cell.length_a   1.000
_cell.length_b   1.000
_cell.length_c   1.000
_cell.angle_alpha   90.00
_cell.angle_beta   90.00
_cell.angle_gamma   90.00
#
_symmetry.space_group_name_H-M   'P 1'
#
loop_
_entity.id
_entity.type
_entity.pdbx_description
1 polymer ?
#
loop_
_entity_poly.entity_id
_entity_poly.type
_entity_poly.pdbx_seq_one_letter_code
_entity_poly.pdbx_strand_id
1 'polypeptide(L)'
;VAHSYTPGLRVTDRARLQRERRLPLKGSVLAALGERVEAEQVVARCELPGNVQTLNLAARLALDPTRVPSSLLLAVGSAVREGQPIASARSLFGLVRNTIVAPTDGTLESVSSVSGQLIFREPPIPVEVTAYVEGVVHEVLPDEGVVVETEAAFLQGIFGIGGETWGEITAAVEHSGDDLTEARLKPEHRGRIVVGGAHVTYGALLRARELGVAGVVVGGFDDQDLRQLLGHDLGVAITGSEELGITLVLTEGFGCIRMADRAWSLLRRFEGRRASMSGATQIRAGVMRPEILIPHTEADAGRASSHEGGLEIGSLLRVIREPHFGRIGKVIDLPSELQELESEARVRVVVVEFTEDGTRAVIPRANVERIAD
;
A
#
# COMPACT_ATOMS: atom_id res chain seq x y z
N VAL A 1 -27.40 -11.62 -5.09
CA VAL A 1 -25.93 -11.65 -4.99
C VAL A 1 -25.44 -10.46 -5.78
N ALA A 2 -24.99 -9.42 -5.08
CA ALA A 2 -24.45 -8.23 -5.73
C ALA A 2 -23.12 -8.61 -6.38
N HIS A 3 -23.09 -8.74 -7.69
CA HIS A 3 -21.86 -8.80 -8.42
C HIS A 3 -21.23 -7.41 -8.41
N SER A 4 -20.18 -7.23 -7.60
CA SER A 4 -19.39 -6.01 -7.62
C SER A 4 -18.74 -5.89 -9.01
N TYR A 5 -19.10 -4.86 -9.74
CA TYR A 5 -18.37 -4.43 -10.91
C TYR A 5 -16.94 -4.08 -10.50
N THR A 6 -15.98 -4.80 -11.05
CA THR A 6 -14.57 -4.42 -10.92
C THR A 6 -14.25 -3.51 -12.09
N PRO A 7 -14.13 -2.19 -11.89
CA PRO A 7 -13.67 -1.30 -12.97
C PRO A 7 -12.34 -1.81 -13.49
N GLY A 8 -12.12 -1.72 -14.80
CA GLY A 8 -10.80 -1.94 -15.39
C GLY A 8 -9.73 -1.10 -14.68
N LEU A 9 -8.46 -1.45 -14.81
CA LEU A 9 -7.35 -0.70 -14.21
C LEU A 9 -7.41 0.76 -14.68
N ARG A 10 -7.31 1.68 -13.71
CA ARG A 10 -7.33 3.10 -14.03
C ARG A 10 -5.93 3.54 -14.42
N VAL A 11 -5.81 4.05 -15.65
CA VAL A 11 -4.61 4.73 -16.15
C VAL A 11 -5.07 6.09 -16.68
N THR A 12 -4.69 7.17 -16.02
CA THR A 12 -5.10 8.52 -16.40
C THR A 12 -3.95 9.50 -16.32
N ASP A 13 -3.88 10.40 -17.27
CA ASP A 13 -2.83 11.40 -17.38
C ASP A 13 -2.93 12.47 -16.31
N ARG A 14 -4.14 12.74 -15.82
CA ARG A 14 -4.40 13.79 -14.85
C ARG A 14 -5.65 13.45 -14.04
N ALA A 15 -5.50 13.39 -12.74
CA ALA A 15 -6.60 13.22 -11.81
C ALA A 15 -6.34 14.04 -10.55
N ARG A 16 -7.38 14.60 -9.98
CA ARG A 16 -7.36 15.16 -8.63
C ARG A 16 -7.62 14.04 -7.65
N LEU A 17 -6.67 13.78 -6.78
CA LEU A 17 -6.65 12.62 -5.90
C LEU A 17 -6.44 13.07 -4.46
N GLN A 18 -7.10 12.38 -3.54
CA GLN A 18 -6.94 12.60 -2.11
C GLN A 18 -6.41 11.32 -1.47
N ARG A 19 -5.45 11.47 -0.56
CA ARG A 19 -4.89 10.37 0.23
C ARG A 19 -5.00 10.71 1.70
N GLU A 20 -5.77 9.89 2.39
CA GLU A 20 -5.93 9.98 3.83
C GLU A 20 -4.71 9.39 4.51
N ARG A 21 -4.06 10.18 5.35
CA ARG A 21 -2.85 9.83 6.08
C ARG A 21 -3.18 9.79 7.56
N ARG A 22 -3.54 8.61 8.06
CA ARG A 22 -4.10 8.43 9.39
C ARG A 22 -3.18 7.62 10.30
N LEU A 23 -3.04 8.07 11.54
CA LEU A 23 -2.36 7.35 12.60
C LEU A 23 -3.18 6.14 13.08
N PRO A 24 -2.54 5.06 13.53
CA PRO A 24 -3.22 3.90 14.10
C PRO A 24 -3.86 4.19 15.46
N LEU A 25 -3.35 5.17 16.20
CA LEU A 25 -3.87 5.69 17.46
C LEU A 25 -3.85 7.21 17.44
N LYS A 26 -4.62 7.85 18.33
CA LYS A 26 -4.57 9.30 18.49
C LYS A 26 -3.16 9.78 18.82
N GLY A 27 -2.73 10.85 18.16
CA GLY A 27 -1.40 11.42 18.30
C GLY A 27 -1.34 12.90 17.96
N SER A 28 -0.20 13.34 17.46
CA SER A 28 0.04 14.74 17.07
C SER A 28 0.03 14.89 15.56
N VAL A 29 -0.79 15.78 15.04
CA VAL A 29 -0.75 16.20 13.65
C VAL A 29 0.27 17.31 13.52
N LEU A 30 1.19 17.20 12.55
CA LEU A 30 2.33 18.10 12.39
C LEU A 30 2.14 19.08 11.23
N ALA A 31 1.33 18.72 10.24
CA ALA A 31 1.07 19.54 9.07
C ALA A 31 -0.22 20.36 9.22
N ALA A 32 -0.21 21.59 8.69
CA ALA A 32 -1.33 22.53 8.78
C ALA A 32 -2.23 22.48 7.53
N LEU A 33 -3.48 22.89 7.69
CA LEU A 33 -4.41 23.04 6.57
C LEU A 33 -3.85 24.01 5.51
N GLY A 34 -3.84 23.60 4.23
CA GLY A 34 -3.31 24.38 3.12
C GLY A 34 -1.78 24.32 2.98
N GLU A 35 -1.08 23.66 3.87
CA GLU A 35 0.37 23.44 3.77
C GLU A 35 0.72 22.56 2.58
N ARG A 36 1.76 22.94 1.81
CA ARG A 36 2.35 22.10 0.78
C ARG A 36 3.32 21.14 1.43
N VAL A 37 3.17 19.85 1.13
CA VAL A 37 3.95 18.76 1.74
C VAL A 37 4.64 17.93 0.66
N GLU A 38 5.84 17.47 0.98
CA GLU A 38 6.61 16.50 0.19
C GLU A 38 6.20 15.07 0.54
N ALA A 39 6.42 14.10 -0.35
CA ALA A 39 6.01 12.72 -0.14
C ALA A 39 6.58 12.10 1.15
N GLU A 40 7.84 12.41 1.50
CA GLU A 40 8.54 11.92 2.69
C GLU A 40 8.24 12.68 3.95
N GLN A 41 7.64 13.86 3.85
CA GLN A 41 7.38 14.71 5.01
C GLN A 41 6.48 14.00 6.00
N VAL A 42 6.92 13.90 7.25
CA VAL A 42 6.09 13.37 8.35
C VAL A 42 4.97 14.36 8.64
N VAL A 43 3.74 13.94 8.47
CA VAL A 43 2.53 14.76 8.65
C VAL A 43 1.81 14.51 9.96
N ALA A 44 2.03 13.34 10.57
CA ALA A 44 1.49 13.01 11.88
C ALA A 44 2.35 11.95 12.57
N ARG A 45 2.31 11.92 13.92
CA ARG A 45 3.01 10.93 14.74
C ARG A 45 2.21 10.54 15.96
N CYS A 46 2.36 9.29 16.40
CA CYS A 46 1.83 8.79 17.66
C CYS A 46 2.84 7.86 18.33
N GLU A 47 2.54 7.47 19.55
CA GLU A 47 3.29 6.47 20.28
C GLU A 47 2.38 5.26 20.53
N LEU A 48 2.76 4.08 20.04
CA LEU A 48 2.09 2.84 20.39
C LEU A 48 2.59 2.39 21.79
N PRO A 49 1.71 1.82 22.62
CA PRO A 49 2.13 1.20 23.86
C PRO A 49 3.23 0.16 23.60
N GLY A 50 4.32 0.23 24.36
CA GLY A 50 5.38 -0.77 24.26
C GLY A 50 4.89 -2.18 24.58
N ASN A 51 5.64 -3.19 24.14
CA ASN A 51 5.30 -4.58 24.36
C ASN A 51 5.26 -4.90 25.87
N VAL A 52 4.37 -5.81 26.23
CA VAL A 52 4.24 -6.29 27.59
C VAL A 52 4.98 -7.61 27.75
N GLN A 53 5.92 -7.66 28.68
CA GLN A 53 6.60 -8.88 29.08
C GLN A 53 6.16 -9.28 30.49
N THR A 54 5.96 -10.59 30.69
CA THR A 54 5.63 -11.16 31.98
C THR A 54 6.84 -11.88 32.55
N LEU A 55 7.30 -11.44 33.73
CA LEU A 55 8.41 -12.07 34.44
C LEU A 55 7.88 -12.80 35.68
N ASN A 56 8.04 -14.14 35.72
CA ASN A 56 7.67 -14.92 36.91
C ASN A 56 8.75 -14.75 38.00
N LEU A 57 8.59 -13.75 38.82
CA LEU A 57 9.54 -13.45 39.92
C LEU A 57 9.47 -14.50 41.02
N ALA A 58 8.27 -15.07 41.33
CA ALA A 58 8.12 -16.11 42.32
C ALA A 58 9.01 -17.33 42.01
N ALA A 59 8.95 -17.81 40.77
CA ALA A 59 9.77 -18.93 40.32
C ALA A 59 11.26 -18.58 40.26
N ARG A 60 11.62 -17.41 39.71
CA ARG A 60 13.01 -16.98 39.56
C ARG A 60 13.72 -16.69 40.90
N LEU A 61 12.99 -16.19 41.90
CA LEU A 61 13.53 -15.90 43.24
C LEU A 61 13.29 -17.02 44.25
N ALA A 62 12.58 -18.09 43.86
CA ALA A 62 12.13 -19.17 44.74
C ALA A 62 11.37 -18.64 45.95
N LEU A 63 10.44 -17.71 45.74
CA LEU A 63 9.60 -17.08 46.76
C LEU A 63 8.16 -17.50 46.64
N ASP A 64 7.44 -17.46 47.78
CA ASP A 64 5.98 -17.47 47.75
C ASP A 64 5.45 -16.21 47.01
N PRO A 65 4.44 -16.33 46.13
CA PRO A 65 3.90 -15.18 45.39
C PRO A 65 3.52 -13.97 46.27
N THR A 66 3.01 -14.20 47.45
CA THR A 66 2.64 -13.13 48.42
C THR A 66 3.84 -12.28 48.87
N ARG A 67 5.03 -12.84 48.80
CA ARG A 67 6.28 -12.16 49.21
C ARG A 67 6.98 -11.44 48.06
N VAL A 68 6.54 -11.65 46.81
CA VAL A 68 7.15 -11.03 45.62
C VAL A 68 7.10 -9.50 45.66
N PRO A 69 5.97 -8.85 46.00
CA PRO A 69 5.93 -7.38 46.08
C PRO A 69 7.01 -6.79 47.03
N SER A 70 7.30 -7.45 48.14
CA SER A 70 8.35 -6.98 49.08
C SER A 70 9.78 -7.26 48.64
N SER A 71 9.99 -8.06 47.61
CA SER A 71 11.29 -8.34 47.00
C SER A 71 11.72 -7.34 45.95
N LEU A 72 10.81 -6.47 45.49
CA LEU A 72 11.11 -5.42 44.54
C LEU A 72 12.08 -4.42 45.11
N LEU A 73 13.06 -4.00 44.31
CA LEU A 73 14.05 -2.97 44.67
C LEU A 73 13.60 -1.58 44.25
N LEU A 74 12.58 -1.51 43.40
CA LEU A 74 12.00 -0.31 42.83
C LEU A 74 10.47 -0.36 42.98
N ALA A 75 9.85 0.80 43.06
CA ALA A 75 8.40 0.90 43.14
C ALA A 75 7.76 0.52 41.80
N VAL A 76 6.55 -0.03 41.83
CA VAL A 76 5.69 -0.15 40.65
C VAL A 76 5.48 1.25 40.06
N GLY A 77 5.53 1.36 38.73
CA GLY A 77 5.54 2.62 37.99
C GLY A 77 6.93 3.19 37.71
N SER A 78 8.02 2.62 38.31
CA SER A 78 9.37 3.09 38.06
C SER A 78 9.87 2.72 36.67
N ALA A 79 10.49 3.68 35.96
CA ALA A 79 11.26 3.40 34.77
C ALA A 79 12.59 2.72 35.16
N VAL A 80 13.02 1.76 34.35
CA VAL A 80 14.23 0.98 34.53
C VAL A 80 15.00 0.86 33.22
N ARG A 81 16.31 0.63 33.33
CA ARG A 81 17.20 0.35 32.21
C ARG A 81 17.50 -1.14 32.13
N GLU A 82 17.84 -1.61 30.93
CA GLU A 82 18.34 -2.97 30.73
C GLU A 82 19.50 -3.28 31.71
N GLY A 83 19.47 -4.49 32.29
CA GLY A 83 20.45 -4.94 33.28
C GLY A 83 20.29 -4.32 34.67
N GLN A 84 19.40 -3.35 34.88
CA GLN A 84 19.17 -2.74 36.21
C GLN A 84 18.51 -3.75 37.16
N PRO A 85 19.02 -3.90 38.40
CA PRO A 85 18.38 -4.75 39.41
C PRO A 85 16.97 -4.28 39.73
N ILE A 86 15.97 -5.16 39.58
CA ILE A 86 14.55 -4.86 39.81
C ILE A 86 13.97 -5.61 41.01
N ALA A 87 14.48 -6.78 41.33
CA ALA A 87 14.03 -7.58 42.46
C ALA A 87 15.19 -8.38 43.04
N SER A 88 15.15 -8.65 44.35
CA SER A 88 16.17 -9.41 45.03
C SER A 88 15.60 -10.21 46.19
N ALA A 89 16.06 -11.46 46.34
CA ALA A 89 15.71 -12.28 47.50
C ALA A 89 16.96 -12.97 48.06
N ARG A 90 16.92 -13.30 49.36
CA ARG A 90 17.93 -14.13 50.04
C ARG A 90 17.41 -15.55 50.14
N SER A 91 18.18 -16.51 49.64
CA SER A 91 17.92 -17.93 49.70
C SER A 91 18.95 -18.65 50.56
N LEU A 92 18.68 -19.91 50.90
CA LEU A 92 19.60 -20.79 51.67
C LEU A 92 20.06 -20.16 52.99
N PHE A 93 19.11 -19.92 53.90
CA PHE A 93 19.39 -19.31 55.23
C PHE A 93 20.09 -17.94 55.18
N GLY A 94 19.90 -17.18 54.04
CA GLY A 94 20.46 -15.84 53.91
C GLY A 94 21.86 -15.78 53.29
N LEU A 95 22.46 -16.92 52.95
CA LEU A 95 23.83 -17.00 52.41
C LEU A 95 23.94 -16.65 50.94
N VAL A 96 22.88 -16.86 50.15
CA VAL A 96 22.88 -16.57 48.69
C VAL A 96 21.86 -15.48 48.40
N ARG A 97 22.31 -14.41 47.73
CA ARG A 97 21.45 -13.34 47.23
C ARG A 97 21.17 -13.58 45.75
N ASN A 98 19.91 -13.84 45.43
CA ASN A 98 19.46 -13.93 44.04
C ASN A 98 18.88 -12.57 43.61
N THR A 99 19.35 -12.04 42.50
CA THR A 99 18.93 -10.72 41.97
C THR A 99 18.44 -10.89 40.56
N ILE A 100 17.27 -10.35 40.28
CA ILE A 100 16.69 -10.32 38.92
C ILE A 100 16.90 -8.90 38.37
N VAL A 101 17.35 -8.85 37.13
CA VAL A 101 17.58 -7.59 36.40
C VAL A 101 16.49 -7.40 35.31
N ALA A 102 16.30 -6.16 34.93
CA ALA A 102 15.41 -5.81 33.82
C ALA A 102 15.95 -6.41 32.50
N PRO A 103 15.10 -7.04 31.69
CA PRO A 103 15.51 -7.66 30.42
C PRO A 103 15.78 -6.64 29.31
N THR A 104 15.18 -5.47 29.40
CA THR A 104 15.31 -4.32 28.46
C THR A 104 15.00 -3.03 29.20
N ASP A 105 15.10 -1.89 28.56
CA ASP A 105 14.55 -0.64 29.06
C ASP A 105 13.02 -0.73 29.16
N GLY A 106 12.41 -0.05 30.16
CA GLY A 106 10.97 -0.05 30.31
C GLY A 106 10.46 0.40 31.67
N THR A 107 9.26 -0.04 32.04
CA THR A 107 8.58 0.34 33.27
C THR A 107 8.02 -0.89 33.99
N LEU A 108 8.18 -0.93 35.31
CA LEU A 108 7.51 -1.93 36.16
C LEU A 108 6.04 -1.56 36.29
N GLU A 109 5.17 -2.20 35.48
CA GLU A 109 3.76 -1.80 35.37
C GLU A 109 2.91 -2.29 36.55
N SER A 110 3.05 -3.56 36.90
CA SER A 110 2.34 -4.14 38.04
C SER A 110 2.99 -5.43 38.53
N VAL A 111 2.70 -5.82 39.78
CA VAL A 111 3.11 -7.08 40.36
C VAL A 111 1.92 -7.77 41.00
N SER A 112 1.75 -9.07 40.75
CA SER A 112 0.68 -9.89 41.31
C SER A 112 1.16 -10.62 42.56
N SER A 113 0.53 -10.37 43.72
CA SER A 113 0.75 -11.14 44.95
C SER A 113 0.11 -12.54 44.92
N VAL A 114 -0.73 -12.83 43.91
CA VAL A 114 -1.40 -14.14 43.76
C VAL A 114 -0.55 -15.07 42.92
N SER A 115 0.00 -14.61 41.80
CA SER A 115 0.79 -15.44 40.85
C SER A 115 2.30 -15.20 40.98
N GLY A 116 2.75 -14.14 41.65
CA GLY A 116 4.15 -13.74 41.74
C GLY A 116 4.74 -13.26 40.40
N GLN A 117 3.88 -12.89 39.44
CA GLN A 117 4.28 -12.35 38.16
C GLN A 117 4.41 -10.83 38.23
N LEU A 118 5.47 -10.32 37.61
CA LEU A 118 5.70 -8.92 37.34
C LEU A 118 5.31 -8.67 35.88
N ILE A 119 4.49 -7.66 35.63
CA ILE A 119 4.24 -7.11 34.31
C ILE A 119 5.21 -5.97 34.08
N PHE A 120 5.97 -6.12 33.01
CA PHE A 120 6.99 -5.19 32.57
C PHE A 120 6.58 -4.65 31.19
N ARG A 121 6.57 -3.34 31.02
CA ARG A 121 6.23 -2.69 29.75
C ARG A 121 7.48 -2.06 29.15
N GLU A 122 7.77 -2.40 27.91
CA GLU A 122 8.81 -1.78 27.10
C GLU A 122 8.49 -0.30 26.82
N PRO A 123 9.47 0.50 26.37
CA PRO A 123 9.22 1.88 25.97
C PRO A 123 8.18 1.98 24.86
N PRO A 124 7.43 3.09 24.77
CA PRO A 124 6.53 3.33 23.66
C PRO A 124 7.26 3.25 22.32
N ILE A 125 6.57 2.72 21.31
CA ILE A 125 7.07 2.60 19.95
C ILE A 125 6.57 3.80 19.16
N PRO A 126 7.46 4.69 18.68
CA PRO A 126 7.06 5.82 17.86
C PRO A 126 6.59 5.34 16.49
N VAL A 127 5.47 5.86 16.03
CA VAL A 127 4.92 5.63 14.69
C VAL A 127 4.73 6.98 14.02
N GLU A 128 5.29 7.11 12.84
CA GLU A 128 5.20 8.30 12.00
C GLU A 128 4.46 7.96 10.70
N VAL A 129 3.64 8.89 10.25
CA VAL A 129 2.93 8.80 8.99
C VAL A 129 3.41 9.94 8.09
N THR A 130 3.92 9.58 6.91
CA THR A 130 4.37 10.55 5.90
C THR A 130 3.20 10.99 5.01
N ALA A 131 3.39 12.06 4.25
CA ALA A 131 2.39 12.54 3.29
C ALA A 131 2.13 11.54 2.15
N TYR A 132 3.10 10.65 1.87
CA TYR A 132 3.08 9.67 0.79
C TYR A 132 3.16 10.26 -0.61
N VAL A 133 2.53 11.39 -0.87
CA VAL A 133 2.54 12.05 -2.18
C VAL A 133 2.75 13.56 -2.00
N GLU A 134 3.50 14.18 -2.92
CA GLU A 134 3.60 15.63 -2.97
C GLU A 134 2.23 16.25 -3.26
N GLY A 135 1.82 17.21 -2.43
CA GLY A 135 0.50 17.82 -2.55
C GLY A 135 0.25 18.92 -1.54
N VAL A 136 -1.02 19.18 -1.29
CA VAL A 136 -1.49 20.19 -0.32
C VAL A 136 -2.38 19.52 0.71
N VAL A 137 -2.20 19.86 1.97
CA VAL A 137 -3.09 19.39 3.05
C VAL A 137 -4.48 20.00 2.84
N HIS A 138 -5.41 19.16 2.39
CA HIS A 138 -6.79 19.54 2.10
C HIS A 138 -7.67 19.55 3.34
N GLU A 139 -7.40 18.67 4.28
CA GLU A 139 -8.13 18.52 5.54
C GLU A 139 -7.19 18.09 6.65
N VAL A 140 -7.41 18.61 7.85
CA VAL A 140 -6.76 18.15 9.08
C VAL A 140 -7.75 17.34 9.88
N LEU A 141 -7.41 16.09 10.21
CA LEU A 141 -8.17 15.20 11.07
C LEU A 141 -7.60 15.32 12.49
N PRO A 142 -8.26 16.03 13.42
CA PRO A 142 -7.70 16.34 14.74
C PRO A 142 -7.27 15.08 15.48
N ASP A 143 -6.04 15.06 15.98
CA ASP A 143 -5.39 13.95 16.68
C ASP A 143 -5.20 12.67 15.84
N GLU A 144 -5.66 12.62 14.59
CA GLU A 144 -5.67 11.40 13.78
C GLU A 144 -4.78 11.48 12.54
N GLY A 145 -4.64 12.65 11.91
CA GLY A 145 -3.84 12.77 10.70
C GLY A 145 -4.27 13.89 9.77
N VAL A 146 -4.07 13.69 8.46
CA VAL A 146 -4.41 14.67 7.41
C VAL A 146 -4.94 13.97 6.16
N VAL A 147 -5.61 14.74 5.31
CA VAL A 147 -5.92 14.38 3.92
C VAL A 147 -5.04 15.21 3.02
N VAL A 148 -4.17 14.57 2.24
CA VAL A 148 -3.32 15.23 1.24
C VAL A 148 -4.01 15.15 -0.11
N GLU A 149 -4.18 16.30 -0.74
CA GLU A 149 -4.72 16.42 -2.10
C GLU A 149 -3.60 16.70 -3.09
N THR A 150 -3.61 15.98 -4.20
CA THR A 150 -2.64 16.16 -5.29
C THR A 150 -3.34 16.10 -6.64
N GLU A 151 -2.81 16.81 -7.62
CA GLU A 151 -3.14 16.64 -9.02
C GLU A 151 -2.01 15.85 -9.69
N ALA A 152 -2.30 14.63 -10.13
CA ALA A 152 -1.28 13.70 -10.57
C ALA A 152 -1.72 12.86 -11.78
N ALA A 153 -0.74 12.38 -12.55
CA ALA A 153 -0.97 11.21 -13.37
C ALA A 153 -1.09 9.98 -12.46
N PHE A 154 -2.01 9.10 -12.80
CA PHE A 154 -2.40 7.97 -11.97
C PHE A 154 -2.40 6.67 -12.75
N LEU A 155 -1.67 5.69 -12.23
CA LEU A 155 -1.67 4.33 -12.74
C LEU A 155 -2.00 3.36 -11.61
N GLN A 156 -2.98 2.51 -11.83
CA GLN A 156 -3.37 1.45 -10.90
C GLN A 156 -2.82 0.12 -11.40
N GLY A 157 -2.21 -0.65 -10.50
CA GLY A 157 -1.78 -2.02 -10.77
C GLY A 157 -2.84 -3.04 -10.39
N ILE A 158 -2.65 -4.28 -10.83
CA ILE A 158 -3.52 -5.40 -10.49
C ILE A 158 -3.09 -6.08 -9.18
N PHE A 159 -1.78 -6.13 -8.95
CA PHE A 159 -1.17 -6.72 -7.78
C PHE A 159 0.10 -5.97 -7.39
N GLY A 160 0.42 -5.93 -6.10
CA GLY A 160 1.63 -5.33 -5.58
C GLY A 160 2.00 -5.84 -4.20
N ILE A 161 3.23 -5.60 -3.83
CA ILE A 161 3.83 -5.92 -2.52
C ILE A 161 4.88 -4.87 -2.14
N GLY A 162 5.25 -4.78 -0.88
CA GLY A 162 6.40 -4.01 -0.41
C GLY A 162 6.08 -2.61 0.12
N GLY A 163 4.82 -2.26 0.36
CA GLY A 163 4.44 -1.02 1.02
C GLY A 163 4.55 0.23 0.14
N GLU A 164 4.76 1.38 0.78
CA GLU A 164 4.88 2.69 0.14
C GLU A 164 6.33 3.05 -0.14
N THR A 165 6.60 3.65 -1.30
CA THR A 165 7.91 4.16 -1.69
C THR A 165 7.76 5.34 -2.65
N TRP A 166 8.83 6.04 -2.92
CA TRP A 166 8.92 7.14 -3.87
C TRP A 166 10.29 7.18 -4.55
N GLY A 167 10.33 7.77 -5.73
CA GLY A 167 11.57 7.88 -6.50
C GLY A 167 11.33 8.44 -7.89
N GLU A 168 12.41 8.72 -8.61
CA GLU A 168 12.33 9.09 -10.02
C GLU A 168 12.03 7.86 -10.89
N ILE A 169 11.11 8.02 -11.83
CA ILE A 169 10.79 6.97 -12.81
C ILE A 169 11.94 6.83 -13.79
N THR A 170 12.39 5.62 -14.02
CA THR A 170 13.43 5.29 -15.01
C THR A 170 13.07 4.00 -15.73
N ALA A 171 13.01 4.02 -17.05
CA ALA A 171 12.85 2.80 -17.84
C ALA A 171 14.19 2.06 -17.99
N ALA A 172 14.22 0.79 -17.62
CA ALA A 172 15.39 -0.07 -17.77
C ALA A 172 15.34 -0.92 -19.06
N VAL A 173 14.24 -0.87 -19.78
CA VAL A 173 14.02 -1.58 -21.05
C VAL A 173 13.47 -0.62 -22.10
N GLU A 174 13.55 -1.01 -23.38
CA GLU A 174 13.18 -0.13 -24.49
C GLU A 174 11.71 -0.30 -24.89
N HIS A 175 11.16 -1.52 -24.72
CA HIS A 175 9.83 -1.88 -25.18
C HIS A 175 8.99 -2.51 -24.08
N SER A 176 7.68 -2.33 -24.16
CA SER A 176 6.70 -2.88 -23.21
C SER A 176 6.66 -4.41 -23.15
N GLY A 177 7.24 -5.09 -24.14
CA GLY A 177 7.35 -6.54 -24.22
C GLY A 177 8.69 -7.11 -23.77
N ASP A 178 9.66 -6.27 -23.37
CA ASP A 178 10.98 -6.72 -22.96
C ASP A 178 10.95 -7.25 -21.51
N ASP A 179 11.85 -8.19 -21.20
CA ASP A 179 12.06 -8.66 -19.84
C ASP A 179 13.07 -7.78 -19.11
N LEU A 180 12.77 -7.48 -17.85
CA LEU A 180 13.71 -6.87 -16.92
C LEU A 180 14.59 -7.98 -16.31
N THR A 181 15.81 -8.06 -16.79
CA THR A 181 16.84 -9.00 -16.33
C THR A 181 17.89 -8.31 -15.47
N GLU A 182 18.73 -9.06 -14.77
CA GLU A 182 19.82 -8.55 -13.93
C GLU A 182 20.78 -7.61 -14.71
N ALA A 183 21.03 -7.96 -15.98
CA ALA A 183 21.93 -7.19 -16.86
C ALA A 183 21.41 -5.78 -17.19
N ARG A 184 20.10 -5.56 -17.08
CA ARG A 184 19.46 -4.25 -17.30
C ARG A 184 19.56 -3.34 -16.08
N LEU A 185 19.85 -3.89 -14.90
CA LEU A 185 19.92 -3.14 -13.65
C LEU A 185 21.33 -2.61 -13.40
N LYS A 186 21.44 -1.30 -13.17
CA LYS A 186 22.68 -0.58 -13.00
C LYS A 186 22.69 0.17 -11.65
N PRO A 187 23.88 0.53 -11.12
CA PRO A 187 24.00 1.31 -9.88
C PRO A 187 23.24 2.64 -9.88
N GLU A 188 23.06 3.25 -11.04
CA GLU A 188 22.31 4.51 -11.22
C GLU A 188 20.79 4.37 -10.94
N HIS A 189 20.26 3.15 -10.86
CA HIS A 189 18.88 2.89 -10.52
C HIS A 189 18.59 2.95 -9.02
N ARG A 190 19.62 3.16 -8.19
CA ARG A 190 19.46 3.29 -6.74
C ARG A 190 18.48 4.42 -6.39
N GLY A 191 17.51 4.13 -5.52
CA GLY A 191 16.48 5.07 -5.09
C GLY A 191 15.46 5.46 -6.16
N ARG A 192 15.47 4.78 -7.33
CA ARG A 192 14.53 5.06 -8.41
C ARG A 192 13.41 4.03 -8.48
N ILE A 193 12.32 4.41 -9.15
CA ILE A 193 11.26 3.50 -9.58
C ILE A 193 11.60 3.03 -10.98
N VAL A 194 11.99 1.76 -11.09
CA VAL A 194 12.42 1.15 -12.34
C VAL A 194 11.23 0.56 -13.08
N VAL A 195 11.04 0.98 -14.33
CA VAL A 195 10.02 0.46 -15.22
C VAL A 195 10.64 -0.64 -16.09
N GLY A 196 10.15 -1.87 -15.93
CA GLY A 196 10.39 -2.99 -16.82
C GLY A 196 9.27 -3.11 -17.87
N GLY A 197 9.38 -4.09 -18.75
CA GLY A 197 8.38 -4.35 -19.79
C GLY A 197 7.38 -5.43 -19.37
N ALA A 198 7.48 -6.60 -20.00
CA ALA A 198 6.51 -7.67 -19.81
C ALA A 198 6.68 -8.44 -18.50
N HIS A 199 7.92 -8.59 -18.05
CA HIS A 199 8.26 -9.48 -16.93
C HIS A 199 9.51 -9.00 -16.20
N VAL A 200 9.62 -9.32 -14.91
CA VAL A 200 10.86 -9.20 -14.14
C VAL A 200 11.31 -10.60 -13.71
N THR A 201 12.58 -10.94 -13.95
CA THR A 201 13.13 -12.21 -13.45
C THR A 201 13.32 -12.16 -11.94
N TYR A 202 13.26 -13.31 -11.26
CA TYR A 202 13.53 -13.40 -9.83
C TYR A 202 14.91 -12.82 -9.46
N GLY A 203 15.95 -13.17 -10.24
CA GLY A 203 17.29 -12.64 -10.04
C GLY A 203 17.36 -11.12 -10.23
N ALA A 204 16.64 -10.57 -11.20
CA ALA A 204 16.56 -9.11 -11.39
C ALA A 204 15.91 -8.42 -10.19
N LEU A 205 14.85 -8.99 -9.62
CA LEU A 205 14.21 -8.42 -8.43
C LEU A 205 15.13 -8.44 -7.21
N LEU A 206 15.86 -9.54 -6.99
CA LEU A 206 16.89 -9.61 -5.95
C LEU A 206 18.00 -8.59 -6.18
N ARG A 207 18.47 -8.47 -7.43
CA ARG A 207 19.50 -7.49 -7.79
C ARG A 207 19.03 -6.05 -7.60
N ALA A 208 17.77 -5.74 -7.95
CA ALA A 208 17.16 -4.44 -7.70
C ALA A 208 17.17 -4.08 -6.21
N ARG A 209 16.79 -5.05 -5.36
CA ARG A 209 16.84 -4.91 -3.90
C ARG A 209 18.27 -4.64 -3.38
N GLU A 210 19.25 -5.40 -3.84
CA GLU A 210 20.66 -5.21 -3.47
C GLU A 210 21.19 -3.82 -3.87
N LEU A 211 20.80 -3.32 -5.03
CA LEU A 211 21.15 -1.98 -5.51
C LEU A 211 20.45 -0.86 -4.75
N GLY A 212 19.41 -1.18 -3.97
CA GLY A 212 18.58 -0.19 -3.28
C GLY A 212 17.65 0.55 -4.23
N VAL A 213 17.13 -0.13 -5.26
CA VAL A 213 16.03 0.37 -6.10
C VAL A 213 14.79 0.55 -5.23
N ALA A 214 14.11 1.68 -5.34
CA ALA A 214 12.95 2.00 -4.53
C ALA A 214 11.74 1.13 -4.90
N GLY A 215 11.48 0.98 -6.20
CA GLY A 215 10.37 0.17 -6.68
C GLY A 215 10.57 -0.34 -8.10
N VAL A 216 9.83 -1.40 -8.43
CA VAL A 216 9.80 -2.00 -9.77
C VAL A 216 8.37 -2.05 -10.27
N VAL A 217 8.15 -1.60 -11.50
CA VAL A 217 6.85 -1.64 -12.21
C VAL A 217 7.00 -2.45 -13.47
N VAL A 218 6.23 -3.52 -13.60
CA VAL A 218 6.27 -4.44 -14.75
C VAL A 218 4.87 -4.93 -15.13
N GLY A 219 4.74 -5.50 -16.32
CA GLY A 219 3.50 -6.15 -16.74
C GLY A 219 3.17 -7.35 -15.85
N GLY A 220 4.14 -8.22 -15.60
CA GLY A 220 3.92 -9.41 -14.81
C GLY A 220 5.14 -9.94 -14.06
N PHE A 221 4.89 -10.92 -13.20
CA PHE A 221 5.87 -11.67 -12.41
C PHE A 221 5.38 -13.08 -12.16
N ASP A 222 6.29 -14.05 -12.06
CA ASP A 222 5.93 -15.44 -11.86
C ASP A 222 5.41 -15.68 -10.42
N ASP A 223 4.32 -16.42 -10.28
CA ASP A 223 3.70 -16.69 -8.97
C ASP A 223 4.57 -17.63 -8.10
N GLN A 224 5.36 -18.50 -8.71
CA GLN A 224 6.30 -19.36 -7.98
C GLN A 224 7.46 -18.55 -7.41
N ASP A 225 8.01 -17.63 -8.21
CA ASP A 225 9.06 -16.72 -7.79
C ASP A 225 8.58 -15.78 -6.67
N LEU A 226 7.32 -15.36 -6.74
CA LEU A 226 6.72 -14.55 -5.69
C LEU A 226 6.60 -15.31 -4.36
N ARG A 227 6.18 -16.59 -4.39
CA ARG A 227 6.16 -17.45 -3.20
C ARG A 227 7.57 -17.64 -2.61
N GLN A 228 8.56 -17.81 -3.46
CA GLN A 228 9.95 -17.91 -3.03
C GLN A 228 10.44 -16.61 -2.37
N LEU A 229 10.06 -15.46 -2.91
CA LEU A 229 10.41 -14.15 -2.35
C LEU A 229 9.78 -13.93 -0.97
N LEU A 230 8.51 -14.31 -0.81
CA LEU A 230 7.75 -14.14 0.43
C LEU A 230 8.07 -15.20 1.49
N GLY A 231 8.56 -16.36 1.08
CA GLY A 231 8.81 -17.50 1.98
C GLY A 231 7.55 -18.22 2.47
N HIS A 232 6.36 -17.88 1.94
CA HIS A 232 5.07 -18.50 2.27
C HIS A 232 4.09 -18.41 1.09
N ASP A 233 3.03 -19.23 1.13
CA ASP A 233 2.00 -19.27 0.09
C ASP A 233 1.16 -18.00 0.03
N LEU A 234 0.81 -17.57 -1.20
CA LEU A 234 -0.01 -16.39 -1.51
C LEU A 234 -1.42 -16.36 -0.87
N GLY A 235 -1.86 -17.50 -0.28
CA GLY A 235 -3.22 -17.66 0.24
C GLY A 235 -3.50 -17.11 1.63
N VAL A 236 -2.50 -16.72 2.43
CA VAL A 236 -2.64 -16.59 3.89
C VAL A 236 -2.48 -15.16 4.42
N ALA A 237 -2.63 -14.14 3.76
CA ALA A 237 -2.57 -12.76 4.25
C ALA A 237 -1.47 -11.91 3.60
N ILE A 238 -1.55 -11.76 2.30
CA ILE A 238 -0.80 -10.68 1.65
C ILE A 238 -1.59 -9.39 1.91
N THR A 239 -0.98 -8.51 2.66
CA THR A 239 -1.51 -7.16 2.93
C THR A 239 -0.91 -6.12 1.98
N GLY A 240 0.12 -6.52 1.20
CA GLY A 240 0.90 -5.63 0.34
C GLY A 240 1.86 -4.72 1.10
N SER A 241 1.89 -4.83 2.44
CA SER A 241 2.76 -4.02 3.31
C SER A 241 3.97 -4.79 3.85
N GLU A 242 4.29 -5.93 3.27
CA GLU A 242 5.44 -6.74 3.65
C GLU A 242 6.75 -5.97 3.43
N GLU A 243 7.61 -5.92 4.45
CA GLU A 243 8.92 -5.26 4.40
C GLU A 243 9.93 -6.11 3.61
N LEU A 244 9.85 -6.04 2.30
CA LEU A 244 10.72 -6.77 1.39
C LEU A 244 11.99 -6.00 0.99
N GLY A 245 12.11 -4.74 1.43
CA GLY A 245 13.19 -3.84 1.03
C GLY A 245 13.09 -3.34 -0.42
N ILE A 246 11.97 -3.62 -1.09
CA ILE A 246 11.62 -3.14 -2.43
C ILE A 246 10.11 -3.20 -2.62
N THR A 247 9.56 -2.26 -3.36
CA THR A 247 8.14 -2.27 -3.74
C THR A 247 7.99 -2.78 -5.17
N LEU A 248 7.08 -3.74 -5.39
CA LEU A 248 6.76 -4.29 -6.72
C LEU A 248 5.31 -3.99 -7.06
N VAL A 249 5.05 -3.51 -8.27
CA VAL A 249 3.71 -3.36 -8.85
C VAL A 249 3.63 -4.07 -10.18
N LEU A 250 2.64 -4.97 -10.29
CA LEU A 250 2.28 -5.65 -11.52
C LEU A 250 1.09 -4.93 -12.16
N THR A 251 1.24 -4.54 -13.40
CA THR A 251 0.17 -3.82 -14.12
C THR A 251 -0.83 -4.76 -14.77
N GLU A 252 -0.41 -5.97 -15.19
CA GLU A 252 -1.26 -6.89 -15.95
C GLU A 252 -1.59 -8.17 -15.17
N GLY A 253 -0.66 -8.69 -14.35
CA GLY A 253 -0.93 -9.88 -13.55
C GLY A 253 0.25 -10.84 -13.39
N PHE A 254 -0.04 -12.13 -13.20
CA PHE A 254 0.98 -13.14 -13.01
C PHE A 254 1.41 -13.77 -14.33
N GLY A 255 2.71 -14.01 -14.47
CA GLY A 255 3.37 -14.55 -15.66
C GLY A 255 4.06 -13.49 -16.49
N CYS A 256 4.52 -13.87 -17.69
CA CYS A 256 5.15 -12.95 -18.64
C CYS A 256 4.04 -12.29 -19.50
N ILE A 257 3.62 -11.09 -19.13
CA ILE A 257 2.53 -10.37 -19.78
C ILE A 257 3.03 -8.97 -20.17
N ARG A 258 3.00 -8.69 -21.47
CA ARG A 258 3.37 -7.37 -21.99
C ARG A 258 2.59 -6.26 -21.27
N MET A 259 3.28 -5.23 -20.79
CA MET A 259 2.62 -4.06 -20.22
C MET A 259 1.75 -3.38 -21.26
N ALA A 260 0.52 -3.06 -20.90
CA ALA A 260 -0.43 -2.37 -21.78
C ALA A 260 0.14 -1.06 -22.30
N ASP A 261 -0.11 -0.75 -23.58
CA ASP A 261 0.47 0.40 -24.26
C ASP A 261 0.17 1.72 -23.55
N ARG A 262 -1.02 1.84 -22.95
CA ARG A 262 -1.41 3.03 -22.20
C ARG A 262 -0.59 3.21 -20.91
N ALA A 263 -0.37 2.14 -20.16
CA ALA A 263 0.45 2.16 -18.95
C ALA A 263 1.93 2.46 -19.28
N TRP A 264 2.45 1.77 -20.30
CA TRP A 264 3.80 1.97 -20.80
C TRP A 264 4.04 3.41 -21.27
N SER A 265 3.16 3.93 -22.13
CA SER A 265 3.27 5.29 -22.68
C SER A 265 3.18 6.36 -21.58
N LEU A 266 2.34 6.14 -20.55
CA LEU A 266 2.25 7.04 -19.42
C LEU A 266 3.58 7.08 -18.67
N LEU A 267 4.12 5.93 -18.26
CA LEU A 267 5.36 5.84 -17.51
C LEU A 267 6.56 6.39 -18.31
N ARG A 268 6.63 6.10 -19.61
CA ARG A 268 7.68 6.64 -20.49
C ARG A 268 7.60 8.16 -20.65
N ARG A 269 6.40 8.71 -20.73
CA ARG A 269 6.22 10.18 -20.83
C ARG A 269 6.66 10.90 -19.55
N PHE A 270 6.53 10.28 -18.41
CA PHE A 270 6.93 10.83 -17.12
C PHE A 270 8.29 10.32 -16.63
N GLU A 271 9.12 9.76 -17.51
CA GLU A 271 10.48 9.36 -17.19
C GLU A 271 11.29 10.54 -16.63
N GLY A 272 12.06 10.32 -15.58
CA GLY A 272 12.79 11.36 -14.85
C GLY A 272 11.95 12.17 -13.86
N ARG A 273 10.63 11.95 -13.82
CA ARG A 273 9.75 12.60 -12.84
C ARG A 273 9.68 11.78 -11.55
N ARG A 274 9.56 12.49 -10.47
CA ARG A 274 9.33 11.89 -9.15
C ARG A 274 7.92 11.34 -9.05
N ALA A 275 7.79 10.15 -8.52
CA ALA A 275 6.53 9.47 -8.31
C ALA A 275 6.48 8.83 -6.93
N SER A 276 5.25 8.66 -6.42
CA SER A 276 4.95 7.84 -5.25
C SER A 276 4.33 6.54 -5.71
N MET A 277 4.67 5.45 -5.05
CA MET A 277 4.25 4.10 -5.41
C MET A 277 3.84 3.34 -4.16
N SER A 278 2.72 2.65 -4.20
CA SER A 278 2.26 1.76 -3.13
C SER A 278 2.02 0.37 -3.69
N GLY A 279 2.64 -0.63 -3.07
CA GLY A 279 2.42 -2.05 -3.36
C GLY A 279 1.21 -2.65 -2.63
N ALA A 280 0.54 -1.88 -1.78
CA ALA A 280 -0.55 -2.37 -0.96
C ALA A 280 -1.67 -3.00 -1.81
N THR A 281 -1.97 -4.27 -1.54
CA THR A 281 -3.02 -5.02 -2.22
C THR A 281 -3.93 -5.67 -1.20
N GLN A 282 -5.22 -5.32 -1.18
CA GLN A 282 -6.22 -5.93 -0.31
C GLN A 282 -7.47 -6.27 -1.11
N ILE A 283 -7.81 -7.55 -1.17
CA ILE A 283 -8.92 -8.06 -1.98
C ILE A 283 -10.16 -8.38 -1.13
N ARG A 284 -10.00 -8.64 0.18
CA ARG A 284 -11.06 -9.21 1.04
C ARG A 284 -12.00 -8.19 1.71
N ALA A 285 -11.56 -6.97 1.98
CA ALA A 285 -12.33 -5.99 2.77
C ALA A 285 -12.61 -4.67 2.02
N GLY A 286 -12.60 -4.69 0.74
CA GLY A 286 -12.61 -3.54 -0.14
C GLY A 286 -11.42 -3.66 -1.07
N VAL A 287 -11.58 -3.27 -2.32
CA VAL A 287 -10.49 -3.44 -3.30
C VAL A 287 -9.49 -2.30 -3.09
N MET A 288 -8.44 -2.54 -2.29
CA MET A 288 -7.23 -1.73 -2.33
C MET A 288 -6.32 -2.31 -3.41
N ARG A 289 -5.93 -1.50 -4.37
CA ARG A 289 -5.04 -1.89 -5.46
C ARG A 289 -3.75 -1.10 -5.38
N PRO A 290 -2.63 -1.68 -5.80
CA PRO A 290 -1.38 -0.96 -5.88
C PRO A 290 -1.50 0.21 -6.87
N GLU A 291 -0.75 1.26 -6.62
CA GLU A 291 -0.86 2.49 -7.38
C GLU A 291 0.47 3.21 -7.56
N ILE A 292 0.53 4.01 -8.61
CA ILE A 292 1.62 4.93 -8.89
C ILE A 292 1.01 6.31 -9.13
N LEU A 293 1.50 7.30 -8.40
CA LEU A 293 1.08 8.70 -8.45
C LEU A 293 2.25 9.54 -8.92
N ILE A 294 2.08 10.28 -10.00
CA ILE A 294 3.10 11.18 -10.54
C ILE A 294 2.56 12.60 -10.46
N PRO A 295 2.91 13.37 -9.41
CA PRO A 295 2.40 14.72 -9.22
C PRO A 295 2.73 15.63 -10.41
N HIS A 296 1.75 16.42 -10.82
CA HIS A 296 1.95 17.46 -11.82
C HIS A 296 2.65 18.68 -11.21
N THR A 297 3.54 19.26 -11.99
CA THR A 297 4.18 20.54 -11.66
C THR A 297 3.46 21.69 -12.37
N GLU A 298 3.77 22.92 -12.01
CA GLU A 298 3.26 24.12 -12.70
C GLU A 298 3.57 24.13 -14.20
N ALA A 299 4.67 23.50 -14.61
CA ALA A 299 5.03 23.32 -16.01
C ALA A 299 4.03 22.45 -16.81
N ASP A 300 3.24 21.64 -16.13
CA ASP A 300 2.21 20.78 -16.74
C ASP A 300 0.85 21.50 -16.88
N ALA A 301 0.69 22.69 -16.33
CA ALA A 301 -0.58 23.43 -16.26
C ALA A 301 -1.16 23.81 -17.64
N GLY A 302 -0.32 23.84 -18.69
CA GLY A 302 -0.75 24.14 -20.06
C GLY A 302 -1.03 22.93 -20.96
N ARG A 303 -0.77 21.70 -20.47
CA ARG A 303 -1.03 20.49 -21.25
C ARG A 303 -2.47 20.04 -21.00
N ALA A 304 -3.29 20.08 -22.06
CA ALA A 304 -4.66 19.62 -22.01
C ALA A 304 -4.73 18.21 -21.37
N SER A 305 -5.56 18.06 -20.36
CA SER A 305 -5.95 16.74 -19.88
C SER A 305 -6.56 15.99 -21.05
N SER A 306 -5.96 14.85 -21.43
CA SER A 306 -6.74 13.83 -22.13
C SER A 306 -7.85 13.48 -21.14
N HIS A 307 -9.07 13.82 -21.45
CA HIS A 307 -10.26 13.65 -20.62
C HIS A 307 -10.23 12.28 -19.97
N GLU A 308 -10.61 12.19 -18.68
CA GLU A 308 -11.18 10.96 -18.16
C GLU A 308 -12.29 10.61 -19.14
N GLY A 309 -11.97 9.72 -20.07
CA GLY A 309 -12.90 9.37 -21.11
C GLY A 309 -14.04 8.57 -20.51
N GLY A 310 -15.01 9.29 -19.94
CA GLY A 310 -16.37 8.77 -19.89
C GLY A 310 -16.73 8.29 -21.31
N LEU A 311 -17.65 7.37 -21.41
CA LEU A 311 -18.22 7.01 -22.70
C LEU A 311 -18.76 8.30 -23.34
N GLU A 312 -18.20 8.67 -24.49
CA GLU A 312 -18.66 9.79 -25.31
C GLU A 312 -19.32 9.27 -26.58
N ILE A 313 -20.21 10.04 -27.15
CA ILE A 313 -20.77 9.70 -28.46
C ILE A 313 -19.61 9.59 -29.45
N GLY A 314 -19.55 8.45 -30.14
CA GLY A 314 -18.46 8.13 -31.06
C GLY A 314 -17.37 7.23 -30.46
N SER A 315 -17.30 7.01 -29.15
CA SER A 315 -16.35 6.09 -28.55
C SER A 315 -16.55 4.66 -29.03
N LEU A 316 -15.46 3.96 -29.33
CA LEU A 316 -15.48 2.50 -29.55
C LEU A 316 -15.56 1.79 -28.22
N LEU A 317 -16.37 0.74 -28.16
CA LEU A 317 -16.52 -0.10 -26.99
C LEU A 317 -16.66 -1.58 -27.35
N ARG A 318 -16.36 -2.42 -26.39
CA ARG A 318 -16.61 -3.85 -26.41
C ARG A 318 -17.67 -4.19 -25.37
N VAL A 319 -18.60 -5.07 -25.74
CA VAL A 319 -19.59 -5.60 -24.80
C VAL A 319 -18.97 -6.78 -24.03
N ILE A 320 -19.04 -6.74 -22.70
CA ILE A 320 -18.41 -7.72 -21.81
C ILE A 320 -19.40 -8.68 -21.15
N ARG A 321 -20.68 -8.67 -21.58
CA ARG A 321 -21.74 -9.59 -21.10
C ARG A 321 -22.71 -10.01 -22.20
N GLU A 322 -23.29 -11.19 -21.99
CA GLU A 322 -24.40 -11.68 -22.83
C GLU A 322 -25.59 -10.69 -22.78
N PRO A 323 -26.40 -10.63 -23.90
CA PRO A 323 -26.35 -11.48 -25.09
C PRO A 323 -25.36 -11.01 -26.19
N HIS A 324 -24.64 -9.91 -25.98
CA HIS A 324 -23.76 -9.30 -26.99
C HIS A 324 -22.27 -9.44 -26.65
N PHE A 325 -21.90 -10.42 -25.82
CA PHE A 325 -20.52 -10.60 -25.36
C PHE A 325 -19.49 -10.62 -26.50
N GLY A 326 -18.41 -9.83 -26.33
CA GLY A 326 -17.30 -9.77 -27.31
C GLY A 326 -17.54 -8.85 -28.50
N ARG A 327 -18.76 -8.41 -28.77
CA ARG A 327 -19.07 -7.54 -29.91
C ARG A 327 -18.50 -6.13 -29.68
N ILE A 328 -18.02 -5.55 -30.77
CA ILE A 328 -17.47 -4.19 -30.83
C ILE A 328 -18.48 -3.26 -31.47
N GLY A 329 -18.69 -2.09 -30.90
CA GLY A 329 -19.60 -1.10 -31.43
C GLY A 329 -19.19 0.33 -31.07
N LYS A 330 -19.87 1.27 -31.70
CA LYS A 330 -19.68 2.70 -31.49
C LYS A 330 -20.83 3.28 -30.68
N VAL A 331 -20.50 4.11 -29.70
CA VAL A 331 -21.51 4.84 -28.91
C VAL A 331 -22.25 5.83 -29.82
N ILE A 332 -23.55 5.70 -29.91
CA ILE A 332 -24.39 6.61 -30.68
C ILE A 332 -25.26 7.52 -29.79
N ASP A 333 -25.56 7.07 -28.56
CA ASP A 333 -26.30 7.88 -27.60
C ASP A 333 -25.95 7.48 -26.14
N LEU A 334 -26.07 8.45 -25.22
CA LEU A 334 -25.76 8.28 -23.80
C LEU A 334 -26.89 8.86 -22.93
N PRO A 335 -28.06 8.20 -22.86
CA PRO A 335 -29.17 8.70 -22.06
C PRO A 335 -28.76 9.03 -20.63
N SER A 336 -29.14 10.20 -20.16
CA SER A 336 -28.87 10.65 -18.78
C SER A 336 -29.79 10.01 -17.76
N GLU A 337 -30.99 9.58 -18.20
CA GLU A 337 -32.00 8.98 -17.35
C GLU A 337 -31.74 7.49 -17.13
N LEU A 338 -32.11 7.00 -15.93
CA LEU A 338 -32.10 5.59 -15.61
C LEU A 338 -33.19 4.89 -16.42
N GLN A 339 -32.84 3.88 -17.19
CA GLN A 339 -33.80 3.04 -17.92
C GLN A 339 -34.03 1.73 -17.19
N GLU A 340 -35.30 1.29 -17.21
CA GLU A 340 -35.71 0.01 -16.68
C GLU A 340 -35.44 -1.08 -17.70
N LEU A 341 -34.70 -2.09 -17.30
CA LEU A 341 -34.39 -3.25 -18.13
C LEU A 341 -35.39 -4.38 -17.89
N GLU A 342 -35.39 -5.39 -18.75
CA GLU A 342 -36.22 -6.62 -18.59
C GLU A 342 -36.01 -7.31 -17.23
N SER A 343 -34.91 -7.02 -16.54
CA SER A 343 -34.59 -7.50 -15.18
C SER A 343 -35.20 -6.64 -14.06
N GLU A 344 -36.10 -5.70 -14.36
CA GLU A 344 -36.70 -4.72 -13.42
C GLU A 344 -35.68 -3.79 -12.73
N ALA A 345 -34.39 -3.83 -13.13
CA ALA A 345 -33.37 -2.97 -12.59
C ALA A 345 -33.32 -1.63 -13.34
N ARG A 346 -33.34 -0.51 -12.61
CA ARG A 346 -33.14 0.84 -13.19
C ARG A 346 -31.65 1.18 -13.24
N VAL A 347 -31.08 1.22 -14.44
CA VAL A 347 -29.65 1.41 -14.65
C VAL A 347 -29.37 2.48 -15.71
N ARG A 348 -28.16 3.03 -15.68
CA ARG A 348 -27.67 3.87 -16.77
C ARG A 348 -27.30 3.01 -17.96
N VAL A 349 -27.77 3.39 -19.14
CA VAL A 349 -27.55 2.67 -20.38
C VAL A 349 -26.67 3.49 -21.36
N VAL A 350 -26.16 2.79 -22.37
CA VAL A 350 -25.52 3.33 -23.56
C VAL A 350 -26.19 2.71 -24.79
N VAL A 351 -26.41 3.51 -25.80
CA VAL A 351 -26.89 3.01 -27.11
C VAL A 351 -25.69 2.81 -28.00
N VAL A 352 -25.55 1.58 -28.48
CA VAL A 352 -24.39 1.13 -29.26
C VAL A 352 -24.85 0.70 -30.66
N GLU A 353 -24.09 1.12 -31.65
CA GLU A 353 -24.22 0.59 -33.03
C GLU A 353 -23.03 -0.35 -33.29
N PHE A 354 -23.31 -1.61 -33.53
CA PHE A 354 -22.26 -2.62 -33.72
C PHE A 354 -21.58 -2.45 -35.10
N THR A 355 -20.25 -2.55 -35.06
CA THR A 355 -19.42 -2.33 -36.28
C THR A 355 -19.55 -3.46 -37.30
N GLU A 356 -19.99 -4.65 -36.88
CA GLU A 356 -20.08 -5.83 -37.73
C GLU A 356 -21.30 -5.79 -38.71
N ASP A 357 -22.44 -5.35 -38.21
CA ASP A 357 -23.73 -5.45 -38.95
C ASP A 357 -24.58 -4.17 -38.87
N GLY A 358 -24.10 -3.10 -38.21
CA GLY A 358 -24.83 -1.85 -38.04
C GLY A 358 -26.07 -1.97 -37.14
N THR A 359 -26.28 -3.09 -36.47
CA THR A 359 -27.42 -3.23 -35.54
C THR A 359 -27.21 -2.37 -34.30
N ARG A 360 -28.32 -1.92 -33.71
CA ARG A 360 -28.29 -1.09 -32.51
C ARG A 360 -28.80 -1.84 -31.30
N ALA A 361 -28.16 -1.63 -30.16
CA ALA A 361 -28.58 -2.20 -28.90
C ALA A 361 -28.47 -1.17 -27.76
N VAL A 362 -29.40 -1.28 -26.81
CA VAL A 362 -29.34 -0.52 -25.53
C VAL A 362 -28.72 -1.44 -24.50
N ILE A 363 -27.57 -1.05 -23.98
CA ILE A 363 -26.76 -1.90 -23.11
C ILE A 363 -26.48 -1.15 -21.79
N PRO A 364 -26.56 -1.81 -20.62
CA PRO A 364 -26.12 -1.21 -19.37
C PRO A 364 -24.67 -0.72 -19.46
N ARG A 365 -24.37 0.48 -18.97
CA ARG A 365 -22.99 1.00 -19.00
C ARG A 365 -22.00 0.11 -18.24
N ALA A 366 -22.50 -0.67 -17.27
CA ALA A 366 -21.69 -1.66 -16.55
C ALA A 366 -21.31 -2.89 -17.39
N ASN A 367 -21.93 -3.09 -18.56
CA ASN A 367 -21.72 -4.24 -19.44
C ASN A 367 -20.86 -3.90 -20.67
N VAL A 368 -20.24 -2.74 -20.70
CA VAL A 368 -19.38 -2.32 -21.80
C VAL A 368 -18.03 -1.84 -21.28
N GLU A 369 -17.01 -2.06 -22.08
CA GLU A 369 -15.64 -1.60 -21.87
C GLU A 369 -15.24 -0.70 -23.05
N ARG A 370 -14.68 0.48 -22.78
CA ARG A 370 -14.17 1.36 -23.83
C ARG A 370 -12.91 0.76 -24.44
N ILE A 371 -12.86 0.67 -25.74
CA ILE A 371 -11.64 0.37 -26.49
C ILE A 371 -10.92 1.70 -26.68
N ALA A 372 -9.70 1.83 -26.15
CA ALA A 372 -8.86 2.98 -26.42
C ALA A 372 -8.34 2.87 -27.86
N ASP A 373 -8.50 3.95 -28.64
CA ASP A 373 -7.87 4.09 -29.96
C ASP A 373 -6.34 4.15 -29.83
#